data_6e52cc8bf48872c5f72ad834b80f0a44
#
_entry.id   6e52cc8bf48872c5f72ad834b80f0a44
#
_cell.length_a   1.000
_cell.length_b   1.000
_cell.length_c   1.000
_cell.angle_alpha   90.00
_cell.angle_beta   90.00
_cell.angle_gamma   90.00
#
_symmetry.space_group_name_H-M   'P 1'
#
loop_
_entity.id
_entity.type
_entity.pdbx_description
1 polymer ?
#
loop_
_entity_poly.entity_id
_entity_poly.type
_entity_poly.pdbx_seq_one_letter_code
_entity_poly.pdbx_strand_id
1 'polypeptide(L)'
;MLKKLVGFTLLSLITSLALADEMSVKKAVEAAYPKFKVESVSKTPYAGLYEVFMGGQIIYTDEKMTFLIAEGRLVDPKTKKDITGERMEELTKIDFNNLPLEQAIKFVKGNGSRKLVVFSDVDCPYCKRLEQNELTNITDVTIYTFLYPIEQLHPDAASKSKLIWCANNRVKAWEDWIFNNQLPKSAGTCEVPLEKIGQLAKKIGVTSTPTLIFSDGKRMLGAQPYKEIERAMIAAAKK
;
A
#
# COMPACT_ATOMS: atom_id res chain seq x y z
N MET A 1 17.36 -52.06 28.47
CA MET A 1 16.33 -51.20 27.89
C MET A 1 16.48 -49.81 28.48
N LEU A 2 17.37 -48.95 27.93
CA LEU A 2 17.49 -47.55 28.36
C LEU A 2 18.29 -46.78 27.30
N LYS A 3 17.70 -46.44 26.17
CA LYS A 3 18.23 -45.49 25.16
C LYS A 3 17.06 -44.99 24.34
N LYS A 4 16.47 -43.83 24.69
CA LYS A 4 15.67 -42.94 23.83
C LYS A 4 15.07 -41.83 24.71
N LEU A 5 15.85 -40.85 25.08
CA LEU A 5 15.35 -39.57 25.65
C LEU A 5 16.46 -38.50 25.69
N VAL A 6 17.06 -38.17 24.54
CA VAL A 6 18.00 -37.01 24.44
C VAL A 6 17.86 -36.31 23.10
N GLY A 7 16.67 -36.19 22.58
CA GLY A 7 16.49 -35.57 21.24
C GLY A 7 15.59 -34.32 21.16
N PHE A 8 15.06 -33.79 22.26
CA PHE A 8 13.98 -32.78 22.13
C PHE A 8 14.24 -31.43 22.81
N THR A 9 15.39 -31.22 23.43
CA THR A 9 15.66 -29.99 24.20
C THR A 9 16.55 -28.96 23.51
N LEU A 10 17.10 -29.23 22.32
CA LEU A 10 18.00 -28.28 21.64
C LEU A 10 17.32 -27.26 20.72
N LEU A 11 16.08 -27.52 20.29
CA LEU A 11 15.39 -26.65 19.32
C LEU A 11 14.73 -25.40 19.97
N SER A 12 14.41 -25.50 21.28
CA SER A 12 13.76 -24.38 22.01
C SER A 12 14.71 -23.30 22.51
N LEU A 13 16.00 -23.57 22.61
CA LEU A 13 16.99 -22.58 23.06
C LEU A 13 17.39 -21.57 21.96
N ILE A 14 17.39 -21.99 20.70
CA ILE A 14 17.83 -21.12 19.60
C ILE A 14 16.81 -20.01 19.31
N THR A 15 15.52 -20.32 19.43
CA THR A 15 14.45 -19.33 19.23
C THR A 15 14.40 -18.27 20.35
N SER A 16 14.76 -18.62 21.56
CA SER A 16 14.76 -17.69 22.71
C SER A 16 15.89 -16.66 22.64
N LEU A 17 17.07 -17.03 22.12
CA LEU A 17 18.22 -16.11 21.97
C LEU A 17 17.95 -15.08 20.87
N ALA A 18 17.40 -15.48 19.71
CA ALA A 18 17.10 -14.58 18.62
C ALA A 18 16.04 -13.51 19.01
N LEU A 19 15.03 -13.90 19.78
CA LEU A 19 14.01 -12.97 20.28
C LEU A 19 14.59 -11.96 21.31
N ALA A 20 15.57 -12.38 22.12
CA ALA A 20 16.24 -11.50 23.06
C ALA A 20 17.07 -10.42 22.34
N ASP A 21 17.78 -10.78 21.28
CA ASP A 21 18.57 -9.87 20.44
C ASP A 21 17.68 -8.83 19.74
N GLU A 22 16.57 -9.25 19.13
CA GLU A 22 15.62 -8.36 18.44
C GLU A 22 14.95 -7.37 19.43
N MET A 23 14.60 -7.83 20.63
CA MET A 23 14.06 -6.96 21.68
C MET A 23 15.09 -5.94 22.19
N SER A 24 16.37 -6.30 22.25
CA SER A 24 17.46 -5.40 22.63
C SER A 24 17.62 -4.28 21.60
N VAL A 25 17.69 -4.64 20.33
CA VAL A 25 17.74 -3.67 19.20
C VAL A 25 16.51 -2.75 19.22
N LYS A 26 15.30 -3.31 19.39
CA LYS A 26 14.08 -2.51 19.49
C LYS A 26 14.18 -1.44 20.58
N LYS A 27 14.56 -1.81 21.79
CA LYS A 27 14.70 -0.87 22.91
C LYS A 27 15.74 0.21 22.65
N ALA A 28 16.88 -0.16 22.04
CA ALA A 28 17.93 0.79 21.71
C ALA A 28 17.46 1.82 20.69
N VAL A 29 16.75 1.38 19.64
CA VAL A 29 16.20 2.27 18.60
C VAL A 29 15.11 3.18 19.16
N GLU A 30 14.17 2.65 19.95
CA GLU A 30 13.10 3.44 20.58
C GLU A 30 13.66 4.49 21.56
N ALA A 31 14.73 4.17 22.28
CA ALA A 31 15.41 5.12 23.17
C ALA A 31 16.09 6.25 22.38
N ALA A 32 16.73 5.96 21.26
CA ALA A 32 17.40 6.94 20.42
C ALA A 32 16.43 7.79 19.58
N TYR A 33 15.29 7.22 19.17
CA TYR A 33 14.29 7.84 18.30
C TYR A 33 12.89 7.84 18.92
N PRO A 34 12.64 8.49 20.05
CA PRO A 34 11.39 8.39 20.83
C PRO A 34 10.15 8.95 20.11
N LYS A 35 10.35 9.69 19.02
CA LYS A 35 9.25 10.21 18.18
C LYS A 35 8.71 9.18 17.20
N PHE A 36 9.41 8.08 16.98
CA PHE A 36 9.02 7.03 16.04
C PHE A 36 8.67 5.75 16.79
N LYS A 37 7.57 5.15 16.42
CA LYS A 37 7.20 3.82 16.90
C LYS A 37 7.94 2.78 16.08
N VAL A 38 8.67 1.87 16.73
CA VAL A 38 9.25 0.70 16.10
C VAL A 38 8.16 -0.37 15.93
N GLU A 39 7.81 -0.67 14.70
CA GLU A 39 6.76 -1.62 14.37
C GLU A 39 7.25 -3.06 14.40
N SER A 40 8.45 -3.31 13.83
CA SER A 40 9.10 -4.62 13.90
C SER A 40 10.63 -4.50 13.86
N VAL A 41 11.28 -5.51 14.41
CA VAL A 41 12.72 -5.77 14.29
C VAL A 41 12.89 -7.21 13.86
N SER A 42 13.76 -7.47 12.91
CA SER A 42 14.08 -8.82 12.43
C SER A 42 15.56 -8.95 12.11
N LYS A 43 16.17 -10.06 12.53
CA LYS A 43 17.53 -10.39 12.16
C LYS A 43 17.59 -10.76 10.68
N THR A 44 18.50 -10.14 9.92
CA THR A 44 18.70 -10.48 8.52
C THR A 44 19.73 -11.62 8.37
N PRO A 45 19.73 -12.36 7.26
CA PRO A 45 20.78 -13.35 6.98
C PRO A 45 22.14 -12.70 6.57
N TYR A 46 22.24 -11.38 6.58
CA TYR A 46 23.39 -10.65 6.07
C TYR A 46 24.21 -10.02 7.20
N ALA A 47 25.46 -10.45 7.34
CA ALA A 47 26.52 -9.80 8.12
C ALA A 47 26.12 -9.24 9.51
N GLY A 48 25.23 -9.90 10.22
CA GLY A 48 24.78 -9.44 11.56
C GLY A 48 23.90 -8.21 11.55
N LEU A 49 23.33 -7.84 10.39
CA LEU A 49 22.38 -6.74 10.26
C LEU A 49 21.02 -7.12 10.80
N TYR A 50 20.38 -6.16 11.47
CA TYR A 50 18.98 -6.17 11.86
C TYR A 50 18.21 -5.20 10.98
N GLU A 51 17.07 -5.67 10.48
CA GLU A 51 16.03 -4.86 9.83
C GLU A 51 15.16 -4.26 10.92
N VAL A 52 14.96 -2.96 10.90
CA VAL A 52 14.05 -2.25 11.79
C VAL A 52 13.03 -1.51 10.92
N PHE A 53 11.76 -1.85 11.06
CA PHE A 53 10.66 -1.15 10.40
C PHE A 53 10.06 -0.13 11.35
N MET A 54 10.17 1.15 11.00
CA MET A 54 9.64 2.27 11.78
C MET A 54 9.29 3.46 10.89
N GLY A 55 8.20 4.14 11.19
CA GLY A 55 7.77 5.32 10.44
C GLY A 55 7.51 5.04 8.95
N GLY A 56 7.13 3.81 8.61
CA GLY A 56 6.88 3.39 7.23
C GLY A 56 8.14 3.14 6.39
N GLN A 57 9.32 3.04 7.02
CA GLN A 57 10.60 2.81 6.36
C GLN A 57 11.38 1.67 7.01
N ILE A 58 12.23 1.00 6.23
CA ILE A 58 13.22 0.07 6.75
C ILE A 58 14.54 0.81 6.95
N ILE A 59 15.08 0.66 8.15
CA ILE A 59 16.48 0.98 8.45
C ILE A 59 17.21 -0.30 8.85
N TYR A 60 18.52 -0.31 8.67
CA TYR A 60 19.36 -1.43 9.11
C TYR A 60 20.37 -0.97 10.15
N THR A 61 20.66 -1.84 11.12
CA THR A 61 21.65 -1.58 12.18
C THR A 61 22.31 -2.90 12.62
N ASP A 62 23.35 -2.82 13.42
CA ASP A 62 23.87 -3.97 14.15
C ASP A 62 23.15 -4.16 15.50
N GLU A 63 23.43 -5.24 16.18
CA GLU A 63 22.83 -5.60 17.49
C GLU A 63 23.00 -4.51 18.56
N LYS A 64 24.12 -3.77 18.51
CA LYS A 64 24.46 -2.72 19.48
C LYS A 64 24.09 -1.32 19.04
N MET A 65 23.48 -1.20 17.86
CA MET A 65 23.13 0.08 17.24
C MET A 65 24.36 1.03 17.13
N THR A 66 25.50 0.49 16.69
CA THR A 66 26.72 1.28 16.52
C THR A 66 26.70 2.13 15.26
N PHE A 67 25.85 1.79 14.30
CA PHE A 67 25.57 2.55 13.09
C PHE A 67 24.10 2.38 12.65
N LEU A 68 23.67 3.25 11.73
CA LEU A 68 22.40 3.12 11.03
C LEU A 68 22.62 3.26 9.52
N ILE A 69 21.92 2.42 8.77
CA ILE A 69 21.79 2.58 7.32
C ILE A 69 20.35 3.05 7.08
N ALA A 70 20.18 4.36 6.88
CA ALA A 70 18.92 4.97 6.51
C ALA A 70 18.86 5.09 4.98
N GLU A 71 17.67 4.85 4.39
CA GLU A 71 17.43 4.91 2.93
C GLU A 71 18.31 3.94 2.11
N GLY A 72 18.98 2.99 2.77
CA GLY A 72 19.80 1.97 2.12
C GLY A 72 18.96 0.82 1.56
N ARG A 73 19.45 0.18 0.49
CA ARG A 73 18.82 -1.01 -0.09
C ARG A 73 19.77 -2.20 -0.10
N LEU A 74 19.28 -3.32 0.37
CA LEU A 74 19.93 -4.62 0.20
C LEU A 74 19.51 -5.18 -1.17
N VAL A 75 20.50 -5.45 -2.02
CA VAL A 75 20.30 -6.03 -3.34
C VAL A 75 21.14 -7.28 -3.44
N ASP A 76 20.55 -8.38 -3.87
CA ASP A 76 21.30 -9.60 -4.18
C ASP A 76 22.15 -9.37 -5.44
N PRO A 77 23.49 -9.42 -5.34
CA PRO A 77 24.36 -9.11 -6.47
C PRO A 77 24.28 -10.14 -7.61
N LYS A 78 23.85 -11.37 -7.32
CA LYS A 78 23.73 -12.45 -8.32
C LYS A 78 22.42 -12.36 -9.09
N THR A 79 21.31 -12.25 -8.38
CA THR A 79 19.96 -12.24 -8.97
C THR A 79 19.48 -10.83 -9.32
N LYS A 80 20.16 -9.78 -8.85
CA LYS A 80 19.75 -8.37 -8.94
C LYS A 80 18.44 -8.06 -8.22
N LYS A 81 18.02 -8.96 -7.35
CA LYS A 81 16.78 -8.84 -6.59
C LYS A 81 16.90 -7.78 -5.51
N ASP A 82 15.96 -6.87 -5.47
CA ASP A 82 15.86 -5.83 -4.44
C ASP A 82 15.18 -6.38 -3.18
N ILE A 83 15.97 -6.86 -2.25
CA ILE A 83 15.51 -7.50 -1.01
C ILE A 83 14.76 -6.50 -0.13
N THR A 84 15.30 -5.29 0.02
CA THR A 84 14.64 -4.23 0.80
C THR A 84 13.28 -3.87 0.20
N GLY A 85 13.20 -3.73 -1.13
CA GLY A 85 11.95 -3.42 -1.83
C GLY A 85 10.89 -4.48 -1.61
N GLU A 86 11.23 -5.76 -1.77
CA GLU A 86 10.30 -6.86 -1.51
C GLU A 86 9.83 -6.90 -0.05
N ARG A 87 10.75 -6.65 0.87
CA ARG A 87 10.42 -6.62 2.29
C ARG A 87 9.50 -5.44 2.64
N MET A 88 9.76 -4.26 2.06
CA MET A 88 8.87 -3.10 2.18
C MET A 88 7.47 -3.40 1.65
N GLU A 89 7.36 -4.05 0.48
CA GLU A 89 6.06 -4.47 -0.05
C GLU A 89 5.31 -5.38 0.93
N GLU A 90 6.02 -6.31 1.58
CA GLU A 90 5.43 -7.24 2.55
C GLU A 90 4.97 -6.53 3.83
N LEU A 91 5.83 -5.67 4.40
CA LEU A 91 5.56 -4.94 5.65
C LEU A 91 4.46 -3.87 5.48
N THR A 92 4.29 -3.35 4.27
CA THR A 92 3.29 -2.32 3.97
C THR A 92 2.04 -2.85 3.28
N LYS A 93 1.83 -4.17 3.26
CA LYS A 93 0.60 -4.77 2.73
C LYS A 93 -0.63 -4.23 3.42
N ILE A 94 -1.64 -3.97 2.61
CA ILE A 94 -2.94 -3.51 3.06
C ILE A 94 -3.89 -4.71 3.12
N ASP A 95 -4.64 -4.82 4.20
CA ASP A 95 -5.72 -5.81 4.25
C ASP A 95 -6.86 -5.36 3.32
N PHE A 96 -6.84 -5.92 2.10
CA PHE A 96 -7.79 -5.59 1.05
C PHE A 96 -9.24 -5.86 1.46
N ASN A 97 -9.46 -6.91 2.25
CA ASN A 97 -10.81 -7.32 2.65
C ASN A 97 -11.44 -6.37 3.68
N ASN A 98 -10.63 -5.61 4.39
CA ASN A 98 -11.06 -4.62 5.37
C ASN A 98 -11.19 -3.20 4.78
N LEU A 99 -11.04 -3.04 3.46
CA LEU A 99 -11.29 -1.74 2.80
C LEU A 99 -12.81 -1.49 2.71
N PRO A 100 -13.29 -0.28 3.04
CA PRO A 100 -14.70 0.10 3.00
C PRO A 100 -15.14 0.38 1.55
N LEU A 101 -15.26 -0.68 0.73
CA LEU A 101 -15.48 -0.59 -0.72
C LEU A 101 -16.82 0.10 -1.08
N GLU A 102 -17.76 0.18 -0.15
CA GLU A 102 -19.02 0.94 -0.31
C GLU A 102 -18.80 2.46 -0.38
N GLN A 103 -17.65 2.95 0.06
CA GLN A 103 -17.24 4.35 -0.03
C GLN A 103 -16.52 4.68 -1.34
N ALA A 104 -16.43 3.75 -2.27
CA ALA A 104 -15.81 3.91 -3.57
C ALA A 104 -16.84 3.95 -4.70
N ILE A 105 -16.49 4.58 -5.82
CA ILE A 105 -17.21 4.42 -7.09
C ILE A 105 -16.80 3.07 -7.66
N LYS A 106 -17.80 2.21 -7.94
CA LYS A 106 -17.58 0.84 -8.41
C LYS A 106 -17.80 0.75 -9.91
N PHE A 107 -16.77 0.33 -10.63
CA PHE A 107 -16.80 0.03 -12.06
C PHE A 107 -16.66 -1.47 -12.29
N VAL A 108 -17.44 -2.03 -13.20
CA VAL A 108 -17.31 -3.44 -13.58
C VAL A 108 -17.00 -3.50 -15.08
N LYS A 109 -15.88 -4.11 -15.43
CA LYS A 109 -15.44 -4.32 -16.81
C LYS A 109 -15.34 -5.83 -17.07
N GLY A 110 -15.87 -6.28 -18.20
CA GLY A 110 -15.94 -7.70 -18.52
C GLY A 110 -16.72 -8.49 -17.47
N ASN A 111 -16.17 -9.62 -17.00
CA ASN A 111 -16.80 -10.45 -15.96
C ASN A 111 -16.57 -9.93 -14.53
N GLY A 112 -15.75 -8.90 -14.35
CA GLY A 112 -15.50 -8.27 -13.05
C GLY A 112 -14.77 -9.15 -12.01
N SER A 113 -14.19 -10.29 -12.41
CA SER A 113 -13.69 -11.31 -11.48
C SER A 113 -12.49 -10.87 -10.65
N ARG A 114 -11.64 -10.00 -11.19
CA ARG A 114 -10.49 -9.44 -10.49
C ARG A 114 -10.87 -8.14 -9.81
N LYS A 115 -10.20 -7.80 -8.72
CA LYS A 115 -10.49 -6.57 -7.96
C LYS A 115 -9.27 -5.65 -7.96
N LEU A 116 -9.53 -4.37 -8.11
CA LEU A 116 -8.54 -3.30 -8.04
C LEU A 116 -9.14 -2.12 -7.26
N VAL A 117 -8.39 -1.59 -6.31
CA VAL A 117 -8.73 -0.33 -5.64
C VAL A 117 -7.82 0.77 -6.17
N VAL A 118 -8.38 1.96 -6.41
CA VAL A 118 -7.64 3.14 -6.87
C VAL A 118 -7.99 4.32 -5.96
N PHE A 119 -7.01 4.91 -5.30
CA PHE A 119 -7.15 6.24 -4.68
C PHE A 119 -6.84 7.27 -5.75
N SER A 120 -7.81 8.10 -6.08
CA SER A 120 -7.74 9.01 -7.22
C SER A 120 -8.23 10.41 -6.85
N ASP A 121 -7.50 11.42 -7.31
CA ASP A 121 -7.88 12.81 -7.21
C ASP A 121 -8.45 13.27 -8.57
N VAL A 122 -9.60 13.91 -8.54
CA VAL A 122 -10.35 14.31 -9.75
C VAL A 122 -9.59 15.30 -10.64
N ASP A 123 -8.71 16.11 -10.07
CA ASP A 123 -7.92 17.11 -10.81
C ASP A 123 -6.48 16.66 -11.09
N CYS A 124 -6.06 15.52 -10.53
CA CYS A 124 -4.72 15.02 -10.74
C CYS A 124 -4.50 14.57 -12.19
N PRO A 125 -3.53 15.14 -12.92
CA PRO A 125 -3.27 14.80 -14.32
C PRO A 125 -2.80 13.34 -14.49
N TYR A 126 -2.08 12.80 -13.51
CA TYR A 126 -1.66 11.40 -13.51
C TYR A 126 -2.85 10.45 -13.28
N CYS A 127 -3.86 10.86 -12.49
CA CYS A 127 -5.09 10.09 -12.34
C CYS A 127 -5.89 10.04 -13.64
N LYS A 128 -6.04 11.18 -14.33
CA LYS A 128 -6.65 11.22 -15.67
C LYS A 128 -5.90 10.35 -16.67
N ARG A 129 -4.58 10.44 -16.69
CA ARG A 129 -3.73 9.60 -17.55
C ARG A 129 -3.92 8.10 -17.25
N LEU A 130 -3.96 7.70 -15.98
CA LEU A 130 -4.21 6.32 -15.58
C LEU A 130 -5.53 5.81 -16.15
N GLU A 131 -6.61 6.55 -15.94
CA GLU A 131 -7.95 6.18 -16.41
C GLU A 131 -8.02 6.12 -17.94
N GLN A 132 -7.54 7.18 -18.62
CA GLN A 132 -7.69 7.35 -20.07
C GLN A 132 -6.81 6.39 -20.88
N ASN A 133 -5.59 6.13 -20.43
CA ASN A 133 -4.60 5.43 -21.26
C ASN A 133 -4.29 4.02 -20.77
N GLU A 134 -4.43 3.76 -19.48
CA GLU A 134 -3.97 2.49 -18.89
C GLU A 134 -5.14 1.59 -18.51
N LEU A 135 -6.06 2.06 -17.66
CA LEU A 135 -7.18 1.24 -17.20
C LEU A 135 -8.20 0.92 -18.30
N THR A 136 -8.25 1.71 -19.37
CA THR A 136 -9.06 1.39 -20.57
C THR A 136 -8.67 0.06 -21.19
N ASN A 137 -7.41 -0.34 -21.11
CA ASN A 137 -6.87 -1.58 -21.67
C ASN A 137 -7.03 -2.81 -20.77
N ILE A 138 -7.55 -2.63 -19.55
CA ILE A 138 -7.75 -3.73 -18.58
C ILE A 138 -9.21 -4.17 -18.64
N THR A 139 -9.44 -5.47 -18.73
CA THR A 139 -10.76 -6.11 -18.71
C THR A 139 -10.90 -7.10 -17.56
N ASP A 140 -12.08 -7.70 -17.40
CA ASP A 140 -12.38 -8.71 -16.37
C ASP A 140 -12.01 -8.26 -14.94
N VAL A 141 -12.33 -7.00 -14.63
CA VAL A 141 -11.98 -6.34 -13.38
C VAL A 141 -13.15 -5.57 -12.79
N THR A 142 -13.27 -5.59 -11.47
CA THR A 142 -14.05 -4.63 -10.69
C THR A 142 -13.08 -3.61 -10.09
N ILE A 143 -13.19 -2.35 -10.51
CA ILE A 143 -12.40 -1.24 -10.00
C ILE A 143 -13.22 -0.47 -8.98
N TYR A 144 -12.61 -0.18 -7.83
CA TYR A 144 -13.17 0.63 -6.76
C TYR A 144 -12.35 1.91 -6.64
N THR A 145 -12.88 3.03 -7.13
CA THR A 145 -12.22 4.33 -7.09
C THR A 145 -12.65 5.12 -5.86
N PHE A 146 -11.73 5.29 -4.91
CA PHE A 146 -11.88 6.22 -3.78
C PHE A 146 -11.53 7.63 -4.25
N LEU A 147 -12.46 8.56 -4.09
CA LEU A 147 -12.22 9.98 -4.35
C LEU A 147 -11.35 10.55 -3.22
N TYR A 148 -10.07 10.77 -3.51
CA TYR A 148 -9.09 11.24 -2.53
C TYR A 148 -8.46 12.56 -3.01
N PRO A 149 -9.15 13.71 -2.82
CA PRO A 149 -8.65 15.02 -3.21
C PRO A 149 -7.45 15.43 -2.34
N ILE A 150 -6.37 15.88 -2.99
CA ILE A 150 -5.20 16.47 -2.32
C ILE A 150 -5.30 17.97 -2.48
N GLU A 151 -6.07 18.62 -1.60
CA GLU A 151 -6.45 20.04 -1.72
C GLU A 151 -5.24 20.98 -1.73
N GLN A 152 -4.10 20.60 -1.13
CA GLN A 152 -2.86 21.37 -1.20
C GLN A 152 -2.30 21.48 -2.62
N LEU A 153 -2.58 20.51 -3.49
CA LEU A 153 -2.16 20.47 -4.89
C LEU A 153 -3.28 20.91 -5.83
N HIS A 154 -4.53 20.56 -5.49
CA HIS A 154 -5.70 20.77 -6.31
C HIS A 154 -6.85 21.36 -5.46
N PRO A 155 -6.90 22.71 -5.28
CA PRO A 155 -7.83 23.33 -4.34
C PRO A 155 -9.32 23.06 -4.62
N ASP A 156 -9.68 22.83 -5.89
CA ASP A 156 -11.07 22.57 -6.29
C ASP A 156 -11.47 21.08 -6.26
N ALA A 157 -10.51 20.18 -6.02
CA ALA A 157 -10.74 18.75 -6.17
C ALA A 157 -11.79 18.23 -5.19
N ALA A 158 -11.86 18.74 -3.97
CA ALA A 158 -12.87 18.34 -2.99
C ALA A 158 -14.27 18.73 -3.42
N SER A 159 -14.48 19.94 -3.95
CA SER A 159 -15.78 20.41 -4.44
C SER A 159 -16.26 19.59 -5.65
N LYS A 160 -15.37 19.33 -6.62
CA LYS A 160 -15.66 18.49 -7.79
C LYS A 160 -15.96 17.05 -7.39
N SER A 161 -15.20 16.50 -6.43
CA SER A 161 -15.46 15.16 -5.87
C SER A 161 -16.86 15.05 -5.29
N LYS A 162 -17.33 16.07 -4.55
CA LYS A 162 -18.69 16.13 -4.02
C LYS A 162 -19.75 16.12 -5.13
N LEU A 163 -19.56 16.89 -6.18
CA LEU A 163 -20.48 16.90 -7.32
C LEU A 163 -20.57 15.52 -7.96
N ILE A 164 -19.45 14.86 -8.21
CA ILE A 164 -19.39 13.53 -8.82
C ILE A 164 -20.05 12.49 -7.90
N TRP A 165 -19.71 12.50 -6.61
CA TRP A 165 -20.27 11.55 -5.64
C TRP A 165 -21.77 11.68 -5.48
N CYS A 166 -22.30 12.90 -5.50
CA CYS A 166 -23.73 13.19 -5.34
C CYS A 166 -24.54 13.06 -6.64
N ALA A 167 -23.91 12.68 -7.75
CA ALA A 167 -24.63 12.43 -9.00
C ALA A 167 -25.48 11.15 -8.90
N ASN A 168 -26.65 11.13 -9.56
CA ASN A 168 -27.52 9.95 -9.64
C ASN A 168 -26.79 8.72 -10.21
N ASN A 169 -25.89 8.93 -11.15
CA ASN A 169 -25.01 7.91 -11.70
C ASN A 169 -23.54 8.35 -11.52
N ARG A 170 -22.91 7.86 -10.42
CA ARG A 170 -21.55 8.21 -10.06
C ARG A 170 -20.53 7.72 -11.10
N VAL A 171 -20.76 6.55 -11.69
CA VAL A 171 -19.89 5.98 -12.74
C VAL A 171 -19.86 6.92 -13.91
N LYS A 172 -21.04 7.25 -14.46
CA LYS A 172 -21.13 8.17 -15.60
C LYS A 172 -20.55 9.55 -15.26
N ALA A 173 -20.80 10.09 -14.07
CA ALA A 173 -20.28 11.39 -13.64
C ALA A 173 -18.73 11.40 -13.57
N TRP A 174 -18.14 10.31 -13.10
CA TRP A 174 -16.69 10.12 -13.10
C TRP A 174 -16.13 10.05 -14.52
N GLU A 175 -16.73 9.20 -15.37
CA GLU A 175 -16.30 9.06 -16.76
C GLU A 175 -16.44 10.37 -17.55
N ASP A 176 -17.57 11.08 -17.44
CA ASP A 176 -17.77 12.37 -18.07
C ASP A 176 -16.70 13.39 -17.64
N TRP A 177 -16.31 13.39 -16.35
CA TRP A 177 -15.25 14.27 -15.87
C TRP A 177 -13.86 13.88 -16.40
N ILE A 178 -13.53 12.60 -16.32
CA ILE A 178 -12.21 12.11 -16.71
C ILE A 178 -11.97 12.25 -18.21
N PHE A 179 -12.97 11.86 -19.04
CA PHE A 179 -12.80 11.80 -20.50
C PHE A 179 -13.23 13.09 -21.20
N ASN A 180 -14.22 13.80 -20.68
CA ASN A 180 -14.84 14.93 -21.35
C ASN A 180 -14.70 16.26 -20.61
N ASN A 181 -14.10 16.28 -19.41
CA ASN A 181 -14.05 17.43 -18.50
C ASN A 181 -15.43 18.03 -18.19
N GLN A 182 -16.47 17.20 -18.15
CA GLN A 182 -17.85 17.60 -17.87
C GLN A 182 -18.24 17.21 -16.45
N LEU A 183 -18.48 18.20 -15.59
CA LEU A 183 -19.00 17.99 -14.26
C LEU A 183 -20.52 17.72 -14.31
N PRO A 184 -21.04 16.84 -13.41
CA PRO A 184 -22.48 16.60 -13.34
C PRO A 184 -23.21 17.83 -12.77
N LYS A 185 -24.49 17.98 -13.15
CA LYS A 185 -25.39 19.00 -12.61
C LYS A 185 -25.95 18.60 -11.24
N SER A 186 -25.15 18.04 -10.34
CA SER A 186 -25.57 17.72 -8.98
C SER A 186 -25.35 18.90 -8.04
N ALA A 187 -26.13 19.00 -6.96
CA ALA A 187 -25.95 20.07 -5.99
C ALA A 187 -24.73 19.83 -5.05
N GLY A 188 -24.16 18.63 -5.04
CA GLY A 188 -23.05 18.27 -4.15
C GLY A 188 -23.39 18.27 -2.64
N THR A 189 -24.68 18.19 -2.29
CA THR A 189 -25.18 18.37 -0.90
C THR A 189 -25.49 17.06 -0.19
N CYS A 190 -25.30 15.91 -0.86
CA CYS A 190 -25.48 14.61 -0.21
C CYS A 190 -24.34 14.30 0.78
N GLU A 191 -24.51 13.30 1.61
CA GLU A 191 -23.42 12.79 2.45
C GLU A 191 -22.28 12.21 1.56
N VAL A 192 -21.08 12.72 1.73
CA VAL A 192 -19.88 12.31 0.97
C VAL A 192 -18.81 11.76 1.91
N PRO A 193 -18.14 10.65 1.57
CA PRO A 193 -17.19 9.99 2.46
C PRO A 193 -15.76 10.56 2.41
N LEU A 194 -15.52 11.78 1.89
CA LEU A 194 -14.17 12.29 1.63
C LEU A 194 -13.31 12.32 2.89
N GLU A 195 -13.86 12.73 4.03
CA GLU A 195 -13.12 12.76 5.30
C GLU A 195 -12.74 11.33 5.75
N LYS A 196 -13.70 10.39 5.67
CA LYS A 196 -13.46 8.97 6.01
C LYS A 196 -12.39 8.37 5.10
N ILE A 197 -12.42 8.70 3.80
CA ILE A 197 -11.42 8.27 2.82
C ILE A 197 -10.05 8.89 3.15
N GLY A 198 -9.98 10.16 3.53
CA GLY A 198 -8.74 10.81 3.98
C GLY A 198 -8.14 10.15 5.21
N GLN A 199 -8.98 9.82 6.21
CA GLN A 199 -8.55 9.09 7.42
C GLN A 199 -8.06 7.67 7.07
N LEU A 200 -8.78 6.97 6.17
CA LEU A 200 -8.35 5.67 5.67
C LEU A 200 -7.00 5.77 4.96
N ALA A 201 -6.84 6.70 4.02
CA ALA A 201 -5.60 6.92 3.29
C ALA A 201 -4.42 7.14 4.25
N LYS A 202 -4.58 8.01 5.24
CA LYS A 202 -3.58 8.24 6.29
C LYS A 202 -3.26 6.96 7.08
N LYS A 203 -4.29 6.20 7.49
CA LYS A 203 -4.13 4.96 8.25
C LYS A 203 -3.32 3.91 7.49
N ILE A 204 -3.58 3.75 6.19
CA ILE A 204 -2.90 2.75 5.35
C ILE A 204 -1.68 3.31 4.62
N GLY A 205 -1.26 4.55 4.90
CA GLY A 205 -0.06 5.16 4.32
C GLY A 205 -0.17 5.51 2.83
N VAL A 206 -1.38 5.84 2.34
CA VAL A 206 -1.58 6.40 0.99
C VAL A 206 -1.39 7.91 1.06
N THR A 207 -0.33 8.42 0.43
CA THR A 207 0.07 9.84 0.49
C THR A 207 0.06 10.53 -0.87
N SER A 208 -0.20 9.79 -1.95
CA SER A 208 -0.19 10.31 -3.32
C SER A 208 -1.25 9.66 -4.19
N THR A 209 -1.59 10.32 -5.29
CA THR A 209 -2.54 9.83 -6.30
C THR A 209 -1.92 9.82 -7.70
N PRO A 210 -2.26 8.84 -8.54
CA PRO A 210 -3.05 7.68 -8.19
C PRO A 210 -2.23 6.66 -7.37
N THR A 211 -2.89 5.97 -6.42
CA THR A 211 -2.34 4.79 -5.76
C THR A 211 -3.28 3.62 -6.00
N LEU A 212 -2.74 2.53 -6.55
CA LEU A 212 -3.45 1.30 -6.82
C LEU A 212 -3.20 0.30 -5.70
N ILE A 213 -4.23 -0.46 -5.30
CA ILE A 213 -4.12 -1.55 -4.32
C ILE A 213 -4.74 -2.80 -4.93
N PHE A 214 -3.96 -3.87 -4.98
CA PHE A 214 -4.35 -5.17 -5.54
C PHE A 214 -4.98 -6.07 -4.48
N SER A 215 -5.66 -7.13 -4.92
CA SER A 215 -6.37 -8.07 -4.01
C SER A 215 -5.46 -8.78 -3.00
N ASP A 216 -4.16 -8.86 -3.26
CA ASP A 216 -3.17 -9.40 -2.32
C ASP A 216 -2.63 -8.36 -1.32
N GLY A 217 -3.16 -7.14 -1.35
CA GLY A 217 -2.79 -6.03 -0.48
C GLY A 217 -1.55 -5.23 -0.91
N LYS A 218 -0.88 -5.61 -1.97
CA LYS A 218 0.25 -4.84 -2.52
C LYS A 218 -0.23 -3.55 -3.15
N ARG A 219 0.64 -2.53 -3.12
CA ARG A 219 0.36 -1.22 -3.71
C ARG A 219 1.27 -0.90 -4.89
N MET A 220 0.77 -0.08 -5.79
CA MET A 220 1.52 0.47 -6.92
C MET A 220 1.24 1.96 -7.01
N LEU A 221 2.28 2.77 -7.12
CA LEU A 221 2.17 4.24 -7.11
C LEU A 221 2.23 4.81 -8.53
N GLY A 222 1.43 5.84 -8.77
CA GLY A 222 1.43 6.59 -10.03
C GLY A 222 0.71 5.88 -11.19
N ALA A 223 0.66 6.55 -12.33
CA ALA A 223 0.06 6.03 -13.56
C ALA A 223 1.05 5.10 -14.27
N GLN A 224 1.15 3.87 -13.78
CA GLN A 224 2.00 2.84 -14.36
C GLN A 224 1.39 2.28 -15.64
N PRO A 225 2.23 1.80 -16.59
CA PRO A 225 1.73 1.19 -17.84
C PRO A 225 0.79 0.01 -17.57
N TYR A 226 -0.25 -0.15 -18.38
CA TYR A 226 -1.27 -1.19 -18.21
C TYR A 226 -0.68 -2.61 -18.12
N LYS A 227 0.44 -2.88 -18.82
CA LYS A 227 1.13 -4.19 -18.76
C LYS A 227 1.70 -4.49 -17.39
N GLU A 228 2.15 -3.47 -16.65
CA GLU A 228 2.64 -3.62 -15.28
C GLU A 228 1.48 -3.86 -14.32
N ILE A 229 0.39 -3.09 -14.50
CA ILE A 229 -0.85 -3.25 -13.71
C ILE A 229 -1.41 -4.66 -13.94
N GLU A 230 -1.48 -5.12 -15.18
CA GLU A 230 -1.98 -6.46 -15.54
C GLU A 230 -1.12 -7.57 -14.93
N ARG A 231 0.22 -7.44 -14.96
CA ARG A 231 1.13 -8.39 -14.30
C ARG A 231 0.88 -8.46 -12.79
N ALA A 232 0.71 -7.31 -12.14
CA ALA A 232 0.43 -7.25 -10.72
C ALA A 232 -0.93 -7.87 -10.36
N MET A 233 -1.97 -7.63 -11.16
CA MET A 233 -3.29 -8.23 -10.98
C MET A 233 -3.27 -9.75 -11.14
N ILE A 234 -2.52 -10.28 -12.13
CA ILE A 234 -2.34 -11.73 -12.33
C ILE A 234 -1.61 -12.34 -11.13
N ALA A 235 -0.58 -11.66 -10.61
CA ALA A 235 0.16 -12.12 -9.44
C ALA A 235 -0.73 -12.13 -8.18
N ALA A 236 -1.56 -11.11 -7.99
CA ALA A 236 -2.48 -10.99 -6.87
C ALA A 236 -3.62 -12.03 -6.88
N ALA A 237 -4.04 -12.48 -8.06
CA ALA A 237 -5.12 -13.47 -8.21
C ALA A 237 -4.67 -14.92 -7.91
N LYS A 238 -3.36 -15.20 -7.82
CA LYS A 238 -2.80 -16.54 -7.55
C LYS A 238 -2.69 -16.88 -6.07
N LYS A 239 -3.04 -15.96 -5.20
CA LYS A 239 -3.01 -16.10 -3.73
C LYS A 239 -4.41 -16.19 -3.16
#